data_a4b7959eb68bfcc12d557f762fbfa963
#
_entry.id   a4b7959eb68bfcc12d557f762fbfa963
#
_cell.length_a   1.000
_cell.length_b   1.000
_cell.length_c   1.000
_cell.angle_alpha   90.00
_cell.angle_beta   90.00
_cell.angle_gamma   90.00
#
_symmetry.space_group_name_H-M   'P 1'
#
loop_
_entity.id
_entity.type
_entity.pdbx_description
1 polymer ?
#
loop_
_entity_poly.entity_id
_entity_poly.type
_entity_poly.pdbx_seq_one_letter_code
_entity_poly.pdbx_strand_id
1 'polypeptide(L)'
;MEHDASLQASRKKPPPGKAIVVALLGLHGLFLIIIGLIAFFGGFVGAYDVSNGHATPGAIVAVAGAFLAWIFLLGGIVSFLCALGLSTWRRWAFWLTIALDIINLIVGSYTLTLRLFSPWPIALSMSVAGGILLSVLIVIGPRTLSHR
;
A
#
# COMPACT_ATOMS: atom_id res chain seq x y z
N MET A 1 12.90 -3.36 46.51
CA MET A 1 12.92 -4.20 45.27
C MET A 1 11.53 -4.54 44.73
N GLU A 2 10.44 -4.38 45.50
CA GLU A 2 9.05 -4.62 44.97
C GLU A 2 8.48 -3.48 44.14
N HIS A 3 9.02 -2.28 44.21
CA HIS A 3 8.49 -1.11 43.51
C HIS A 3 8.79 -1.11 42.01
N ASP A 4 9.84 -1.80 41.56
CA ASP A 4 10.20 -1.90 40.14
C ASP A 4 9.36 -2.94 39.38
N ALA A 5 8.86 -3.96 40.07
CA ALA A 5 8.01 -4.98 39.46
C ALA A 5 6.62 -4.44 39.11
N SER A 6 6.09 -3.47 39.87
CA SER A 6 4.78 -2.85 39.61
C SER A 6 4.81 -1.89 38.43
N LEU A 7 5.95 -1.25 38.16
CA LEU A 7 6.12 -0.35 37.01
C LEU A 7 6.24 -1.10 35.66
N GLN A 8 6.75 -2.33 35.67
CA GLN A 8 6.81 -3.15 34.47
C GLN A 8 5.47 -3.77 34.09
N ALA A 9 4.57 -4.02 35.06
CA ALA A 9 3.24 -4.58 34.79
C ALA A 9 2.27 -3.60 34.08
N SER A 10 2.60 -2.31 34.08
CA SER A 10 1.76 -1.25 33.47
C SER A 10 2.07 -0.98 31.98
N ARG A 11 2.87 -1.78 31.30
CA ARG A 11 2.95 -1.69 29.83
C ARG A 11 1.63 -2.16 29.24
N LYS A 12 0.71 -1.20 29.06
CA LYS A 12 -0.59 -1.43 28.38
C LYS A 12 -0.35 -2.25 27.11
N LYS A 13 -0.88 -3.46 27.09
CA LYS A 13 -0.86 -4.30 25.88
C LYS A 13 -1.40 -3.47 24.72
N PRO A 14 -0.70 -3.42 23.58
CA PRO A 14 -1.21 -2.70 22.41
C PRO A 14 -2.59 -3.27 22.02
N PRO A 15 -3.53 -2.43 21.60
CA PRO A 15 -4.85 -2.90 21.20
C PRO A 15 -4.70 -3.94 20.07
N PRO A 16 -5.43 -5.06 20.14
CA PRO A 16 -5.25 -6.21 19.23
C PRO A 16 -5.40 -5.83 17.74
N GLY A 17 -6.20 -4.80 17.44
CA GLY A 17 -6.38 -4.33 16.05
C GLY A 17 -5.16 -3.64 15.42
N LYS A 18 -4.24 -3.11 16.24
CA LYS A 18 -3.05 -2.41 15.72
C LYS A 18 -2.14 -3.34 14.93
N ALA A 19 -1.86 -4.53 15.46
CA ALA A 19 -0.96 -5.49 14.81
C ALA A 19 -1.52 -5.91 13.45
N ILE A 20 -2.83 -6.09 13.36
CA ILE A 20 -3.52 -6.46 12.11
C ILE A 20 -3.37 -5.35 11.07
N VAL A 21 -3.63 -4.08 11.44
CA VAL A 21 -3.51 -2.94 10.50
C VAL A 21 -2.07 -2.79 10.01
N VAL A 22 -1.08 -2.86 10.91
CA VAL A 22 0.33 -2.76 10.54
C VAL A 22 0.75 -3.91 9.60
N ALA A 23 0.30 -5.13 9.89
CA ALA A 23 0.59 -6.30 9.05
C ALA A 23 -0.06 -6.18 7.67
N LEU A 24 -1.33 -5.78 7.59
CA LEU A 24 -2.05 -5.60 6.32
C LEU A 24 -1.42 -4.49 5.48
N LEU A 25 -1.05 -3.37 6.09
CA LEU A 25 -0.41 -2.26 5.40
C LEU A 25 0.99 -2.62 4.91
N GLY A 26 1.76 -3.35 5.72
CA GLY A 26 3.06 -3.89 5.33
C GLY A 26 2.95 -4.87 4.16
N LEU A 27 1.98 -5.78 4.20
CA LEU A 27 1.70 -6.74 3.13
C LEU A 27 1.26 -6.02 1.84
N HIS A 28 0.38 -5.03 1.96
CA HIS A 28 -0.05 -4.19 0.84
C HIS A 28 1.14 -3.45 0.21
N GLY A 29 2.01 -2.83 1.02
CA GLY A 29 3.21 -2.17 0.54
C GLY A 29 4.16 -3.11 -0.19
N LEU A 30 4.38 -4.32 0.34
CA LEU A 30 5.18 -5.36 -0.30
C LEU A 30 4.60 -5.79 -1.65
N PHE A 31 3.29 -5.98 -1.70
CA PHE A 31 2.58 -6.34 -2.93
C PHE A 31 2.75 -5.27 -4.02
N LEU A 32 2.62 -3.98 -3.68
CA LEU A 32 2.84 -2.87 -4.62
C LEU A 32 4.29 -2.83 -5.11
N ILE A 33 5.28 -3.08 -4.24
CA ILE A 33 6.70 -3.13 -4.62
C ILE A 33 6.93 -4.27 -5.63
N ILE A 34 6.38 -5.45 -5.37
CA ILE A 34 6.53 -6.61 -6.27
C ILE A 34 5.92 -6.30 -7.64
N ILE A 35 4.69 -5.77 -7.69
CA ILE A 35 4.05 -5.39 -8.95
C ILE A 35 4.85 -4.31 -9.66
N GLY A 36 5.33 -3.30 -8.93
CA GLY A 36 6.16 -2.24 -9.48
C GLY A 36 7.44 -2.77 -10.10
N LEU A 37 8.12 -3.71 -9.45
CA LEU A 37 9.32 -4.36 -9.99
C LEU A 37 9.01 -5.17 -11.25
N ILE A 38 7.94 -5.97 -11.25
CA ILE A 38 7.54 -6.74 -12.43
C ILE A 38 7.24 -5.81 -13.62
N ALA A 39 6.48 -4.73 -13.38
CA ALA A 39 6.15 -3.75 -14.41
C ALA A 39 7.41 -3.01 -14.92
N PHE A 40 8.35 -2.69 -14.02
CA PHE A 40 9.60 -2.03 -14.36
C PHE A 40 10.47 -2.91 -15.26
N PHE A 41 10.74 -4.16 -14.89
CA PHE A 41 11.52 -5.08 -15.70
C PHE A 41 10.80 -5.45 -17.00
N GLY A 42 9.49 -5.65 -16.98
CA GLY A 42 8.70 -5.86 -18.20
C GLY A 42 8.82 -4.69 -19.17
N GLY A 43 8.86 -3.46 -18.67
CA GLY A 43 9.07 -2.26 -19.47
C GLY A 43 10.45 -2.20 -20.16
N PHE A 44 11.51 -2.67 -19.49
CA PHE A 44 12.83 -2.77 -20.11
C PHE A 44 12.84 -3.77 -21.27
N VAL A 45 12.21 -4.94 -21.09
CA VAL A 45 12.09 -5.94 -22.17
C VAL A 45 11.30 -5.36 -23.33
N GLY A 46 10.18 -4.69 -23.06
CA GLY A 46 9.39 -4.04 -24.10
C GLY A 46 10.15 -2.93 -24.84
N ALA A 47 10.94 -2.13 -24.12
CA ALA A 47 11.76 -1.09 -24.73
C ALA A 47 12.87 -1.68 -25.64
N TYR A 48 13.47 -2.78 -25.22
CA TYR A 48 14.45 -3.51 -26.04
C TYR A 48 13.83 -4.03 -27.33
N ASP A 49 12.64 -4.65 -27.26
CA ASP A 49 11.92 -5.16 -28.43
C ASP A 49 11.57 -4.02 -29.40
N VAL A 50 11.07 -2.90 -28.89
CA VAL A 50 10.74 -1.73 -29.72
C VAL A 50 11.99 -1.16 -30.39
N SER A 51 13.11 -1.07 -29.68
CA SER A 51 14.36 -0.53 -30.20
C SER A 51 14.96 -1.40 -31.31
N ASN A 52 14.69 -2.69 -31.28
CA ASN A 52 15.12 -3.65 -32.30
C ASN A 52 14.11 -3.81 -33.49
N GLY A 53 13.13 -2.93 -33.58
CA GLY A 53 12.14 -2.94 -34.65
C GLY A 53 10.98 -3.93 -34.44
N HIS A 54 10.89 -4.59 -33.29
CA HIS A 54 9.81 -5.51 -32.95
C HIS A 54 8.72 -4.79 -32.12
N ALA A 55 8.19 -3.69 -32.64
CA ALA A 55 7.18 -2.87 -31.98
C ALA A 55 5.82 -3.57 -31.98
N THR A 56 5.67 -4.61 -31.17
CA THR A 56 4.37 -5.25 -30.95
C THR A 56 3.49 -4.42 -30.02
N PRO A 57 2.14 -4.53 -30.11
CA PRO A 57 1.25 -3.87 -29.16
C PRO A 57 1.59 -4.20 -27.68
N GLY A 58 2.04 -5.43 -27.42
CA GLY A 58 2.49 -5.87 -26.08
C GLY A 58 3.73 -5.15 -25.60
N ALA A 59 4.72 -4.95 -26.49
CA ALA A 59 5.94 -4.21 -26.16
C ALA A 59 5.65 -2.74 -25.82
N ILE A 60 4.75 -2.09 -26.58
CA ILE A 60 4.32 -0.70 -26.31
C ILE A 60 3.62 -0.60 -24.96
N VAL A 61 2.71 -1.54 -24.64
CA VAL A 61 2.02 -1.59 -23.34
C VAL A 61 3.03 -1.82 -22.21
N ALA A 62 4.05 -2.66 -22.41
CA ALA A 62 5.09 -2.90 -21.41
C ALA A 62 5.91 -1.63 -21.11
N VAL A 63 6.28 -0.86 -22.12
CA VAL A 63 6.95 0.43 -21.96
C VAL A 63 6.08 1.42 -21.17
N ALA A 64 4.80 1.55 -21.53
CA ALA A 64 3.86 2.38 -20.78
C ALA A 64 3.72 1.91 -19.33
N GLY A 65 3.71 0.59 -19.09
CA GLY A 65 3.68 -0.02 -17.77
C GLY A 65 4.89 0.35 -16.92
N ALA A 66 6.08 0.52 -17.50
CA ALA A 66 7.28 0.94 -16.79
C ALA A 66 7.15 2.34 -16.17
N PHE A 67 6.47 3.26 -16.83
CA PHE A 67 6.19 4.58 -16.25
C PHE A 67 5.28 4.48 -15.03
N LEU A 68 4.28 3.60 -15.06
CA LEU A 68 3.39 3.35 -13.93
C LEU A 68 4.10 2.59 -12.80
N ALA A 69 5.13 1.83 -13.10
CA ALA A 69 5.91 1.09 -12.12
C ALA A 69 6.47 1.98 -11.02
N TRP A 70 6.90 3.20 -11.34
CA TRP A 70 7.36 4.16 -10.35
C TRP A 70 6.30 4.56 -9.35
N ILE A 71 5.05 4.68 -9.79
CA ILE A 71 3.92 5.00 -8.91
C ILE A 71 3.69 3.85 -7.92
N PHE A 72 3.74 2.60 -8.39
CA PHE A 72 3.60 1.43 -7.53
C PHE A 72 4.78 1.28 -6.55
N LEU A 73 6.01 1.50 -7.02
CA LEU A 73 7.19 1.42 -6.16
C LEU A 73 7.15 2.49 -5.06
N LEU A 74 6.89 3.74 -5.42
CA LEU A 74 6.76 4.84 -4.46
C LEU A 74 5.59 4.60 -3.49
N GLY A 75 4.43 4.21 -4.00
CA GLY A 75 3.27 3.88 -3.18
C GLY A 75 3.55 2.74 -2.20
N GLY A 76 4.26 1.71 -2.64
CA GLY A 76 4.68 0.59 -1.80
C GLY A 76 5.65 1.01 -0.70
N ILE A 77 6.67 1.81 -1.03
CA ILE A 77 7.63 2.36 -0.04
C ILE A 77 6.90 3.22 0.99
N VAL A 78 6.02 4.13 0.55
CA VAL A 78 5.27 5.00 1.46
C VAL A 78 4.34 4.18 2.35
N SER A 79 3.66 3.15 1.83
CA SER A 79 2.83 2.23 2.62
C SER A 79 3.65 1.52 3.68
N PHE A 80 4.87 1.11 3.35
CA PHE A 80 5.77 0.47 4.31
C PHE A 80 6.23 1.43 5.41
N LEU A 81 6.57 2.67 5.05
CA LEU A 81 6.89 3.74 6.01
C LEU A 81 5.71 4.07 6.92
N CYS A 82 4.48 4.07 6.38
CA CYS A 82 3.26 4.23 7.16
C CYS A 82 3.07 3.08 8.16
N ALA A 83 3.32 1.84 7.75
CA ALA A 83 3.26 0.68 8.64
C ALA A 83 4.25 0.83 9.82
N LEU A 84 5.49 1.24 9.54
CA LEU A 84 6.49 1.54 10.58
C LEU A 84 6.06 2.71 11.48
N GLY A 85 5.54 3.79 10.89
CA GLY A 85 5.02 4.95 11.63
C GLY A 85 3.85 4.60 12.53
N LEU A 86 2.91 3.76 12.08
CA LEU A 86 1.80 3.25 12.88
C LEU A 86 2.29 2.31 14.00
N SER A 87 3.33 1.52 13.76
CA SER A 87 3.92 0.67 14.79
C SER A 87 4.43 1.49 15.98
N THR A 88 4.94 2.70 15.74
CA THR A 88 5.46 3.64 16.72
C THR A 88 4.45 4.71 17.18
N TRP A 89 3.16 4.56 16.86
CA TRP A 89 2.09 5.50 17.23
C TRP A 89 2.30 6.95 16.72
N ARG A 90 2.91 7.12 15.58
CA ARG A 90 3.06 8.44 14.96
C ARG A 90 1.74 8.90 14.32
N ARG A 91 1.19 10.04 14.76
CA ARG A 91 -0.07 10.61 14.24
C ARG A 91 -0.03 10.89 12.73
N TRP A 92 1.12 11.33 12.21
CA TRP A 92 1.28 11.59 10.79
C TRP A 92 1.09 10.33 9.94
N ALA A 93 1.57 9.18 10.42
CA ALA A 93 1.43 7.90 9.71
C ALA A 93 -0.04 7.49 9.57
N PHE A 94 -0.86 7.77 10.57
CA PHE A 94 -2.30 7.51 10.53
C PHE A 94 -2.99 8.33 9.44
N TRP A 95 -2.77 9.65 9.40
CA TRP A 95 -3.37 10.51 8.39
C TRP A 95 -2.85 10.23 6.99
N LEU A 96 -1.55 9.95 6.85
CA LEU A 96 -0.95 9.60 5.57
C LEU A 96 -1.49 8.27 5.04
N THR A 97 -1.73 7.27 5.91
CA THR A 97 -2.35 6.01 5.51
C THR A 97 -3.78 6.24 4.99
N ILE A 98 -4.59 7.03 5.68
CA ILE A 98 -5.94 7.36 5.22
C ILE A 98 -5.90 8.04 3.85
N ALA A 99 -5.00 9.01 3.66
CA ALA A 99 -4.85 9.70 2.38
C ALA A 99 -4.46 8.75 1.25
N LEU A 100 -3.50 7.84 1.50
CA LEU A 100 -3.09 6.83 0.53
C LEU A 100 -4.22 5.86 0.17
N ASP A 101 -4.98 5.40 1.16
CA ASP A 101 -6.10 4.49 0.92
C ASP A 101 -7.21 5.15 0.10
N ILE A 102 -7.50 6.42 0.36
CA ILE A 102 -8.45 7.19 -0.46
C ILE A 102 -7.95 7.32 -1.90
N ILE A 103 -6.67 7.65 -2.11
CA ILE A 103 -6.07 7.75 -3.44
C ILE A 103 -6.15 6.40 -4.15
N ASN A 104 -5.79 5.30 -3.48
CA ASN A 104 -5.86 3.96 -4.04
C ASN A 104 -7.29 3.55 -4.41
N LEU A 105 -8.28 3.90 -3.60
CA LEU A 105 -9.70 3.68 -3.90
C LEU A 105 -10.14 4.46 -5.14
N ILE A 106 -9.78 5.74 -5.25
CA ILE A 106 -10.12 6.58 -6.40
C ILE A 106 -9.46 6.02 -7.67
N VAL A 107 -8.15 5.75 -7.63
CA VAL A 107 -7.41 5.22 -8.78
C VAL A 107 -7.92 3.84 -9.17
N GLY A 108 -8.13 2.94 -8.20
CA GLY A 108 -8.66 1.61 -8.45
C GLY A 108 -10.07 1.63 -9.05
N SER A 109 -10.95 2.49 -8.54
CA SER A 109 -12.30 2.65 -9.08
C SER A 109 -12.31 3.24 -10.49
N TYR A 110 -11.44 4.22 -10.73
CA TYR A 110 -11.29 4.85 -12.05
C TYR A 110 -10.76 3.86 -13.10
N THR A 111 -9.74 3.07 -12.76
CA THR A 111 -9.18 2.03 -13.66
C THR A 111 -10.19 0.92 -13.95
N LEU A 112 -11.01 0.53 -12.97
CA LEU A 112 -12.10 -0.42 -13.15
C LEU A 112 -13.17 0.12 -14.10
N THR A 113 -13.57 1.38 -13.94
CA THR A 113 -14.63 2.02 -14.74
C THR A 113 -14.21 2.18 -16.20
N LEU A 114 -12.97 2.58 -16.44
CA LEU A 114 -12.47 2.82 -17.80
C LEU A 114 -12.08 1.55 -18.54
N ARG A 115 -12.05 0.40 -17.91
CA ARG A 115 -11.54 -0.88 -18.47
C ARG A 115 -10.19 -0.74 -19.19
N LEU A 116 -9.43 0.32 -18.85
CA LEU A 116 -8.22 0.75 -19.57
C LEU A 116 -7.06 -0.23 -19.42
N PHE A 117 -7.08 -1.05 -18.38
CA PHE A 117 -6.03 -2.04 -18.13
C PHE A 117 -6.66 -3.40 -17.83
N SER A 118 -6.53 -4.33 -18.75
CA SER A 118 -6.50 -5.74 -18.41
C SER A 118 -5.12 -5.98 -17.75
N PRO A 119 -5.04 -6.29 -16.47
CA PRO A 119 -5.89 -7.21 -15.74
C PRO A 119 -6.77 -6.53 -14.67
N TRP A 120 -8.08 -6.57 -14.87
CA TRP A 120 -9.08 -6.15 -13.89
C TRP A 120 -8.91 -6.73 -12.47
N PRO A 121 -8.30 -7.93 -12.25
CA PRO A 121 -8.10 -8.46 -10.90
C PRO A 121 -7.19 -7.59 -10.03
N ILE A 122 -6.18 -6.92 -10.62
CA ILE A 122 -5.27 -6.05 -9.87
C ILE A 122 -5.98 -4.78 -9.40
N ALA A 123 -6.74 -4.12 -10.29
CA ALA A 123 -7.50 -2.93 -9.93
C ALA A 123 -8.58 -3.25 -8.87
N LEU A 124 -9.24 -4.41 -9.00
CA LEU A 124 -10.21 -4.88 -8.01
C LEU A 124 -9.54 -5.16 -6.66
N SER A 125 -8.42 -5.87 -6.65
CA SER A 125 -7.70 -6.19 -5.41
C SER A 125 -7.19 -4.93 -4.70
N MET A 126 -6.73 -3.93 -5.43
CA MET A 126 -6.32 -2.64 -4.85
C MET A 126 -7.50 -1.89 -4.23
N SER A 127 -8.65 -1.84 -4.92
CA SER A 127 -9.85 -1.17 -4.40
C SER A 127 -10.40 -1.86 -3.17
N VAL A 128 -10.45 -3.20 -3.18
CA VAL A 128 -10.94 -4.00 -2.03
C VAL A 128 -9.99 -3.89 -0.86
N ALA A 129 -8.67 -4.03 -1.08
CA ALA A 129 -7.68 -3.91 -0.01
C ALA A 129 -7.69 -2.51 0.63
N GLY A 130 -7.74 -1.44 -0.19
CA GLY A 130 -7.86 -0.06 0.29
C GLY A 130 -9.15 0.16 1.08
N GLY A 131 -10.28 -0.35 0.61
CA GLY A 131 -11.58 -0.25 1.31
C GLY A 131 -11.58 -0.97 2.67
N ILE A 132 -10.99 -2.16 2.75
CA ILE A 132 -10.86 -2.92 4.01
C ILE A 132 -9.94 -2.17 4.98
N LEU A 133 -8.78 -1.71 4.53
CA LEU A 133 -7.83 -0.95 5.35
C LEU A 133 -8.44 0.32 5.88
N LEU A 134 -9.12 1.10 5.04
CA LEU A 134 -9.79 2.33 5.42
C LEU A 134 -10.88 2.06 6.47
N SER A 135 -11.70 1.02 6.27
CA SER A 135 -12.75 0.63 7.22
C SER A 135 -12.18 0.27 8.58
N VAL A 136 -11.10 -0.51 8.61
CA VAL A 136 -10.41 -0.91 9.85
C VAL A 136 -9.79 0.31 10.55
N LEU A 137 -9.18 1.23 9.80
CA LEU A 137 -8.60 2.47 10.34
C LEU A 137 -9.65 3.40 10.94
N ILE A 138 -10.81 3.55 10.30
CA ILE A 138 -11.92 4.36 10.82
C ILE A 138 -12.44 3.79 12.15
N VAL A 139 -12.54 2.47 12.27
CA VAL A 139 -13.03 1.81 13.50
C VAL A 139 -12.03 1.90 14.63
N ILE A 140 -10.74 1.75 14.34
CA ILE A 140 -9.68 1.70 15.36
C ILE A 140 -9.14 3.09 15.70
N GLY A 141 -9.09 4.01 14.74
CA GLY A 141 -8.48 5.33 14.86
C GLY A 141 -9.03 6.18 16.01
N PRO A 142 -10.35 6.36 16.16
CA PRO A 142 -10.90 7.19 17.23
C PRO A 142 -10.56 6.66 18.63
N ARG A 143 -10.51 5.34 18.79
CA ARG A 143 -10.19 4.69 20.07
C ARG A 143 -8.72 4.83 20.47
N THR A 144 -7.82 5.01 19.50
CA THR A 144 -6.38 5.16 19.74
C THR A 144 -5.97 6.61 19.95
N LEU A 145 -6.72 7.58 19.41
CA LEU A 145 -6.45 9.01 19.50
C LEU A 145 -7.03 9.65 20.76
N SER A 146 -8.07 9.06 21.37
CA SER A 146 -8.75 9.60 22.55
C SER A 146 -7.99 9.39 23.87
N HIS A 147 -6.89 8.64 23.87
CA HIS A 147 -6.14 8.29 25.08
C HIS A 147 -4.80 9.07 25.26
N ARG A 148 -4.69 10.27 24.67
CA ARG A 148 -3.58 11.18 24.91
C ARG A 148 -4.03 12.58 25.22
#